data_4b6d6526ac9555bde44b5f44ccb71d80
#
_entry.id   4b6d6526ac9555bde44b5f44ccb71d80
#
_cell.length_a   1.000
_cell.length_b   1.000
_cell.length_c   1.000
_cell.angle_alpha   90.00
_cell.angle_beta   90.00
_cell.angle_gamma   90.00
#
_symmetry.space_group_name_H-M   'P 1'
#
loop_
_entity.id
_entity.type
_entity.pdbx_description
1 polymer ?
#
loop_
_entity_poly.entity_id
_entity_poly.type
_entity_poly.pdbx_seq_one_letter_code
_entity_poly.pdbx_strand_id
1 'polypeptide(L)'
;MSNKPYKGFEPKWLLTPAPAGRYASIFRWGDPAFFKYPKESLYKMMKEAFHMTDEDFRDYTDDIGFDQVSLPDHPSRIAPEHLEALKKIVGKEFVTTGDYERLSVAYGCTGYDLLRLRHKQIDSLPDVVVYPDTTEQVEELVHYAAEHKLPLYVYGGGSSVTRGVEPIKGGISLDMRKRFNKILSFNEVDQTITVQAGLSGPALEEALQDAPNRFGAKRQYTCGHFPQSFEYSSVGGWVVTRGAGQNSTYYGTIADIVLSQKYATPIGRIVTPHYPREATGPDLNQIMMGSEGTFGVLTEVTLKVFRWQPENRKRFSYMFRDWETAMAAAREMMQCECGYSSVFRLSDPEETHLMLKLYNVDETPLAPLLDKLGYKDMERCMFLGFTDGEKGFSKNVAKNIHRIARRFGAMPMTGYVTKSWEKGRFNDPYLRDTLMDFSVITDTLECSVNWSNMAQVHRDVRAVCHALPNTIVTTHMSHCYPQGANLYFIFITRMNDAAEFKRYHTTILDAIQKSGAAISHHHGIGKMFAPWLEGYIGEKEYGVFRVLKDYFDPDYTMNPGGTIGLDLTPEEKRHLNERKDYR
;
A
#
# COMPACT_ATOMS: atom_id res chain seq x y z
N MET A 1 7.53 -14.73 24.04
CA MET A 1 8.93 -14.29 24.09
C MET A 1 8.89 -12.84 24.56
N SER A 2 9.64 -12.45 25.59
CA SER A 2 9.58 -11.09 26.11
C SER A 2 10.08 -10.12 25.02
N ASN A 3 9.25 -9.16 24.63
CA ASN A 3 9.64 -8.02 23.79
C ASN A 3 10.56 -7.06 24.58
N LYS A 4 11.59 -7.57 25.23
CA LYS A 4 12.55 -6.68 25.87
C LYS A 4 13.48 -6.16 24.79
N PRO A 5 13.63 -4.84 24.69
CA PRO A 5 14.55 -4.21 23.78
C PRO A 5 15.99 -4.70 24.03
N TYR A 6 16.82 -4.66 22.99
CA TYR A 6 18.24 -4.99 23.10
C TYR A 6 18.94 -3.89 23.91
N LYS A 7 19.53 -4.24 25.06
CA LYS A 7 20.12 -3.27 25.97
C LYS A 7 21.27 -2.51 25.29
N GLY A 8 21.07 -1.22 25.14
CA GLY A 8 22.12 -0.29 24.71
C GLY A 8 21.89 0.42 23.38
N PHE A 9 20.81 0.08 22.63
CA PHE A 9 20.56 0.65 21.30
C PHE A 9 19.15 1.22 21.12
N GLU A 10 18.32 1.21 22.16
CA GLU A 10 16.97 1.74 22.05
C GLU A 10 16.97 3.20 22.52
N PRO A 11 16.57 4.13 21.65
CA PRO A 11 16.21 5.47 22.08
C PRO A 11 15.09 5.39 23.14
N LYS A 12 15.18 6.21 24.20
CA LYS A 12 14.15 6.23 25.25
C LYS A 12 12.75 6.47 24.70
N TRP A 13 12.63 7.25 23.65
CA TRP A 13 11.37 7.57 22.98
C TRP A 13 10.77 6.40 22.18
N LEU A 14 11.52 5.34 21.86
CA LEU A 14 10.93 4.12 21.32
C LEU A 14 10.00 3.41 22.31
N LEU A 15 10.14 3.69 23.60
CA LEU A 15 9.33 3.09 24.66
C LEU A 15 8.08 3.91 25.01
N THR A 16 7.97 5.11 24.45
CA THR A 16 6.88 6.05 24.76
C THR A 16 6.23 6.52 23.46
N PRO A 17 4.90 6.37 23.31
CA PRO A 17 4.19 6.93 22.17
C PRO A 17 4.42 8.43 22.06
N ALA A 18 4.62 8.93 20.84
CA ALA A 18 4.68 10.36 20.62
C ALA A 18 3.33 11.00 20.99
N PRO A 19 3.31 12.04 21.84
CA PRO A 19 2.07 12.76 22.13
C PRO A 19 1.44 13.33 20.84
N ALA A 20 0.13 13.45 20.82
CA ALA A 20 -0.57 14.14 19.74
C ALA A 20 -0.03 15.57 19.55
N GLY A 21 -0.03 16.06 18.32
CA GLY A 21 0.53 17.36 17.99
C GLY A 21 2.03 17.36 17.66
N ARG A 22 2.69 16.21 17.67
CA ARG A 22 4.13 16.04 17.41
C ARG A 22 4.37 15.46 16.03
N TYR A 23 5.56 15.74 15.43
CA TYR A 23 5.94 15.18 14.13
C TYR A 23 5.94 13.64 14.13
N ALA A 24 6.48 13.02 15.17
CA ALA A 24 6.52 11.56 15.28
C ALA A 24 5.14 10.90 15.29
N SER A 25 4.08 11.60 15.70
CA SER A 25 2.71 11.10 15.61
C SER A 25 2.12 11.14 14.18
N ILE A 26 2.80 11.81 13.25
CA ILE A 26 2.41 11.90 11.83
C ILE A 26 3.21 10.90 11.00
N PHE A 27 4.54 10.88 11.10
CA PHE A 27 5.37 10.04 10.24
C PHE A 27 5.51 8.59 10.71
N ARG A 28 5.17 8.26 11.95
CA ARG A 28 5.14 6.89 12.44
C ARG A 28 3.94 6.13 11.87
N TRP A 29 4.19 4.87 11.51
CA TRP A 29 3.13 4.00 11.01
C TRP A 29 2.14 3.63 12.11
N GLY A 30 0.87 3.77 11.82
CA GLY A 30 -0.22 3.11 12.50
C GLY A 30 -0.41 3.43 13.98
N ASP A 31 -0.53 2.41 14.83
CA ASP A 31 -0.74 2.57 16.27
C ASP A 31 0.52 3.13 16.94
N PRO A 32 0.49 4.36 17.47
CA PRO A 32 1.64 4.98 18.11
C PRO A 32 2.06 4.26 19.41
N ALA A 33 1.22 3.39 19.96
CA ALA A 33 1.55 2.57 21.14
C ALA A 33 2.21 1.24 20.76
N PHE A 34 2.19 0.85 19.48
CA PHE A 34 2.83 -0.36 19.02
C PHE A 34 4.25 -0.07 18.53
N PHE A 35 5.24 -0.72 19.15
CA PHE A 35 6.64 -0.62 18.76
C PHE A 35 7.19 -1.95 18.27
N LYS A 36 7.87 -1.95 17.12
CA LYS A 36 8.62 -3.09 16.61
C LYS A 36 10.11 -2.76 16.67
N TYR A 37 10.80 -3.36 17.62
CA TYR A 37 12.24 -3.13 17.82
C TYR A 37 13.09 -4.01 16.91
N PRO A 38 14.28 -3.54 16.50
CA PRO A 38 15.29 -4.39 15.92
C PRO A 38 15.67 -5.48 16.93
N LYS A 39 15.54 -6.75 16.52
CA LYS A 39 16.05 -7.88 17.30
C LYS A 39 17.57 -7.91 17.21
N GLU A 40 18.21 -8.68 18.10
CA GLU A 40 19.66 -8.88 18.07
C GLU A 40 20.16 -9.38 16.71
N SER A 41 19.42 -10.30 16.06
CA SER A 41 19.74 -10.78 14.72
C SER A 41 19.72 -9.66 13.66
N LEU A 42 18.75 -8.75 13.75
CA LEU A 42 18.68 -7.59 12.84
C LEU A 42 19.82 -6.60 13.09
N TYR A 43 20.16 -6.36 14.35
CA TYR A 43 21.30 -5.55 14.72
C TYR A 43 22.61 -6.11 14.16
N LYS A 44 22.89 -7.41 14.36
CA LYS A 44 24.05 -8.09 13.79
C LYS A 44 24.10 -7.96 12.27
N MET A 45 22.96 -8.16 11.62
CA MET A 45 22.82 -8.04 10.16
C MET A 45 23.12 -6.63 9.67
N MET A 46 22.61 -5.58 10.35
CA MET A 46 22.90 -4.18 9.97
C MET A 46 24.39 -3.84 10.10
N LYS A 47 25.07 -4.35 11.16
CA LYS A 47 26.52 -4.18 11.29
C LYS A 47 27.28 -4.84 10.15
N GLU A 48 26.87 -6.04 9.76
CA GLU A 48 27.50 -6.80 8.70
C GLU A 48 27.22 -6.21 7.30
N ALA A 49 25.95 -5.99 6.97
CA ALA A 49 25.54 -5.58 5.64
C ALA A 49 25.84 -4.09 5.35
N PHE A 50 25.73 -3.22 6.37
CA PHE A 50 25.88 -1.78 6.20
C PHE A 50 27.15 -1.23 6.85
N HIS A 51 28.04 -2.10 7.33
CA HIS A 51 29.28 -1.74 8.02
C HIS A 51 29.06 -0.78 9.20
N MET A 52 27.93 -0.92 9.89
CA MET A 52 27.59 -0.09 11.04
C MET A 52 28.39 -0.50 12.27
N THR A 53 28.79 0.48 13.04
CA THR A 53 29.50 0.33 14.32
C THR A 53 28.54 0.49 15.49
N ASP A 54 29.01 0.21 16.70
CA ASP A 54 28.21 0.48 17.90
C ASP A 54 27.92 1.97 18.10
N GLU A 55 28.78 2.84 17.54
CA GLU A 55 28.62 4.28 17.58
C GLU A 55 27.45 4.74 16.71
N ASP A 56 27.29 4.18 15.51
CA ASP A 56 26.14 4.46 14.64
C ASP A 56 24.79 4.20 15.31
N PHE A 57 24.73 3.24 16.24
CA PHE A 57 23.51 2.93 17.00
C PHE A 57 23.30 3.81 18.25
N ARG A 58 24.32 4.57 18.64
CA ARG A 58 24.25 5.52 19.78
C ARG A 58 24.09 6.96 19.33
N ASP A 59 24.49 7.24 18.08
CA ASP A 59 24.42 8.57 17.48
C ASP A 59 23.02 8.79 16.87
N TYR A 60 22.03 8.80 17.75
CA TYR A 60 20.67 9.19 17.41
C TYR A 60 20.19 10.28 18.37
N THR A 61 19.27 11.13 17.93
CA THR A 61 18.67 12.14 18.80
C THR A 61 17.47 11.55 19.54
N ASP A 62 17.44 11.71 20.87
CA ASP A 62 16.37 11.20 21.74
C ASP A 62 15.00 11.83 21.47
N ASP A 63 14.96 12.89 20.70
CA ASP A 63 13.79 13.75 20.50
C ASP A 63 13.37 13.92 19.04
N ILE A 64 13.83 13.02 18.13
CA ILE A 64 13.40 13.04 16.72
C ILE A 64 11.88 13.01 16.63
N GLY A 65 11.31 14.11 16.11
CA GLY A 65 9.87 14.23 15.89
C GLY A 65 9.02 14.42 17.16
N PHE A 66 9.64 14.62 18.33
CA PHE A 66 8.92 14.94 19.58
C PHE A 66 8.57 16.42 19.72
N ASP A 67 9.07 17.26 18.83
CA ASP A 67 8.68 18.67 18.78
C ASP A 67 7.21 18.83 18.41
N GLN A 68 6.59 19.82 19.02
CA GLN A 68 5.26 20.24 18.61
C GLN A 68 5.29 20.77 17.18
N VAL A 69 4.31 20.36 16.38
CA VAL A 69 4.16 20.88 15.02
C VAL A 69 3.77 22.36 15.11
N SER A 70 4.62 23.20 14.54
CA SER A 70 4.40 24.63 14.37
C SER A 70 4.99 25.04 13.03
N LEU A 71 4.20 25.70 12.18
CA LEU A 71 4.51 26.01 10.80
C LEU A 71 4.35 27.51 10.51
N PRO A 72 5.09 28.39 11.21
CA PRO A 72 4.94 29.85 11.09
C PRO A 72 5.26 30.35 9.67
N ASP A 73 6.13 29.66 8.94
CA ASP A 73 6.52 30.02 7.56
C ASP A 73 5.52 29.49 6.50
N HIS A 74 4.52 28.74 6.93
CA HIS A 74 3.50 28.14 6.07
C HIS A 74 2.06 28.46 6.55
N PRO A 75 1.69 29.75 6.67
CA PRO A 75 0.35 30.11 7.10
C PRO A 75 -0.71 29.61 6.10
N SER A 76 -1.91 29.36 6.60
CA SER A 76 -3.07 29.10 5.73
C SER A 76 -3.35 30.32 4.85
N ARG A 77 -3.54 30.08 3.56
CA ARG A 77 -3.85 31.13 2.56
C ARG A 77 -5.32 31.14 2.15
N ILE A 78 -6.16 30.32 2.83
CA ILE A 78 -7.61 30.30 2.54
C ILE A 78 -8.23 31.67 2.84
N ALA A 79 -8.97 32.22 1.88
CA ALA A 79 -9.66 33.48 2.11
C ALA A 79 -10.79 33.32 3.13
N PRO A 80 -11.06 34.35 3.96
CA PRO A 80 -12.09 34.29 5.01
C PRO A 80 -13.47 33.88 4.52
N GLU A 81 -13.87 34.37 3.34
CA GLU A 81 -15.14 34.01 2.71
C GLU A 81 -15.27 32.53 2.40
N HIS A 82 -14.18 31.89 1.89
CA HIS A 82 -14.16 30.46 1.63
C HIS A 82 -14.20 29.68 2.93
N LEU A 83 -13.45 30.10 3.95
CA LEU A 83 -13.45 29.45 5.26
C LEU A 83 -14.86 29.44 5.89
N GLU A 84 -15.57 30.56 5.82
CA GLU A 84 -16.94 30.64 6.35
C GLU A 84 -17.95 29.83 5.51
N ALA A 85 -17.78 29.77 4.19
CA ALA A 85 -18.61 28.90 3.35
C ALA A 85 -18.41 27.42 3.70
N LEU A 86 -17.17 26.94 3.84
CA LEU A 86 -16.87 25.57 4.26
C LEU A 86 -17.48 25.24 5.62
N LYS A 87 -17.40 26.18 6.59
CA LYS A 87 -18.02 26.01 7.91
C LYS A 87 -19.56 25.94 7.85
N LYS A 88 -20.20 26.59 6.88
CA LYS A 88 -21.64 26.48 6.69
C LYS A 88 -22.05 25.10 6.17
N ILE A 89 -21.23 24.49 5.31
CA ILE A 89 -21.51 23.18 4.72
C ILE A 89 -21.40 22.07 5.75
N VAL A 90 -20.31 22.01 6.52
CA VAL A 90 -20.03 20.85 7.40
C VAL A 90 -20.19 21.10 8.89
N GLY A 91 -20.33 22.37 9.32
CA GLY A 91 -20.29 22.80 10.72
C GLY A 91 -18.92 23.39 11.09
N LYS A 92 -18.94 24.42 11.94
CA LYS A 92 -17.76 25.21 12.32
C LYS A 92 -16.65 24.36 12.94
N GLU A 93 -17.02 23.37 13.77
CA GLU A 93 -16.11 22.48 14.49
C GLU A 93 -15.43 21.43 13.59
N PHE A 94 -15.89 21.32 12.32
CA PHE A 94 -15.39 20.35 11.35
C PHE A 94 -14.55 20.97 10.23
N VAL A 95 -14.07 22.20 10.45
CA VAL A 95 -13.15 22.92 9.57
C VAL A 95 -12.01 23.47 10.40
N THR A 96 -10.77 23.19 10.01
CA THR A 96 -9.59 23.65 10.73
C THR A 96 -8.48 24.13 9.80
N THR A 97 -7.74 25.14 10.25
CA THR A 97 -6.51 25.64 9.62
C THR A 97 -5.29 25.41 10.53
N GLY A 98 -5.43 24.55 11.55
CA GLY A 98 -4.35 24.24 12.50
C GLY A 98 -3.16 23.55 11.82
N ASP A 99 -1.96 23.88 12.25
CA ASP A 99 -0.72 23.40 11.63
C ASP A 99 -0.60 21.87 11.69
N TYR A 100 -0.93 21.27 12.86
CA TYR A 100 -0.89 19.83 13.04
C TYR A 100 -1.88 19.09 12.12
N GLU A 101 -3.12 19.56 12.07
CA GLU A 101 -4.17 18.96 11.24
C GLU A 101 -3.81 19.07 9.76
N ARG A 102 -3.32 20.21 9.31
CA ARG A 102 -2.87 20.42 7.93
C ARG A 102 -1.72 19.49 7.57
N LEU A 103 -0.71 19.38 8.43
CA LEU A 103 0.42 18.50 8.20
C LEU A 103 0.03 17.02 8.24
N SER A 104 -0.89 16.63 9.12
CA SER A 104 -1.33 15.23 9.31
C SER A 104 -2.07 14.63 8.09
N VAL A 105 -2.48 15.47 7.14
CA VAL A 105 -3.14 15.05 5.90
C VAL A 105 -2.35 15.45 4.64
N ALA A 106 -1.10 15.90 4.79
CA ALA A 106 -0.31 16.42 3.69
C ALA A 106 0.52 15.36 2.98
N TYR A 107 0.96 14.33 3.69
CA TYR A 107 1.90 13.34 3.17
C TYR A 107 1.37 11.91 3.32
N GLY A 108 1.88 11.02 2.46
CA GLY A 108 1.68 9.58 2.57
C GLY A 108 2.79 8.90 3.36
N CYS A 109 3.14 7.67 2.92
CA CYS A 109 4.08 6.79 3.60
C CYS A 109 5.22 6.30 2.68
N THR A 110 5.61 7.08 1.65
CA THR A 110 6.85 6.79 0.90
C THR A 110 8.06 7.05 1.78
N GLY A 111 9.19 6.40 1.51
CA GLY A 111 10.46 6.77 2.14
C GLY A 111 10.79 8.26 1.95
N TYR A 112 10.44 8.81 0.79
CA TYR A 112 10.58 10.24 0.50
C TYR A 112 9.74 11.12 1.44
N ASP A 113 8.47 10.78 1.65
CA ASP A 113 7.58 11.51 2.57
C ASP A 113 8.12 11.47 4.00
N LEU A 114 8.55 10.29 4.45
CA LEU A 114 9.05 10.09 5.81
C LEU A 114 10.37 10.82 6.07
N LEU A 115 11.28 10.85 5.09
CA LEU A 115 12.52 11.61 5.19
C LEU A 115 12.24 13.12 5.29
N ARG A 116 11.37 13.66 4.42
CA ARG A 116 10.97 15.07 4.48
C ARG A 116 10.38 15.44 5.84
N LEU A 117 9.45 14.63 6.34
CA LEU A 117 8.81 14.87 7.65
C LEU A 117 9.83 14.82 8.80
N ARG A 118 10.77 13.85 8.78
CA ARG A 118 11.83 13.73 9.79
C ARG A 118 12.78 14.92 9.76
N HIS A 119 13.08 15.46 8.58
CA HIS A 119 13.91 16.64 8.38
C HIS A 119 13.15 17.97 8.42
N LYS A 120 11.83 17.92 8.69
CA LYS A 120 10.94 19.10 8.72
C LYS A 120 10.97 19.90 7.40
N GLN A 121 11.18 19.20 6.29
CA GLN A 121 11.13 19.75 4.93
C GLN A 121 9.68 19.68 4.45
N ILE A 122 8.96 20.80 4.59
CA ILE A 122 7.53 20.88 4.29
C ILE A 122 7.32 21.63 2.98
N ASP A 123 7.20 20.88 1.88
CA ASP A 123 7.05 21.46 0.53
C ASP A 123 5.58 21.68 0.14
N SER A 124 4.67 20.93 0.74
CA SER A 124 3.25 20.91 0.38
C SER A 124 2.36 20.83 1.60
N LEU A 125 1.34 21.70 1.68
CA LEU A 125 0.34 21.71 2.74
C LEU A 125 -1.01 22.12 2.17
N PRO A 126 -2.14 21.56 2.62
CA PRO A 126 -3.43 22.14 2.36
C PRO A 126 -3.58 23.45 3.14
N ASP A 127 -4.39 24.37 2.65
CA ASP A 127 -4.72 25.59 3.37
C ASP A 127 -5.75 25.35 4.48
N VAL A 128 -6.64 24.36 4.28
CA VAL A 128 -7.70 24.01 5.21
C VAL A 128 -7.99 22.51 5.17
N VAL A 129 -8.35 21.95 6.32
CA VAL A 129 -8.83 20.56 6.45
C VAL A 129 -10.30 20.57 6.81
N VAL A 130 -11.08 19.76 6.10
CA VAL A 130 -12.54 19.63 6.26
C VAL A 130 -12.90 18.19 6.54
N TYR A 131 -13.81 17.99 7.50
CA TYR A 131 -14.29 16.66 7.95
C TYR A 131 -15.77 16.46 7.58
N PRO A 132 -16.10 15.99 6.36
CA PRO A 132 -17.48 15.75 5.96
C PRO A 132 -18.08 14.52 6.69
N ASP A 133 -19.42 14.44 6.75
CA ASP A 133 -20.17 13.35 7.38
C ASP A 133 -21.13 12.64 6.41
N THR A 134 -21.65 13.35 5.41
CA THR A 134 -22.65 12.85 4.46
C THR A 134 -22.23 13.02 3.01
N THR A 135 -22.81 12.23 2.13
CA THR A 135 -22.57 12.31 0.69
C THR A 135 -22.95 13.71 0.16
N GLU A 136 -24.03 14.29 0.64
CA GLU A 136 -24.52 15.62 0.24
C GLU A 136 -23.51 16.70 0.62
N GLN A 137 -22.91 16.63 1.82
CA GLN A 137 -21.84 17.57 2.21
C GLN A 137 -20.62 17.46 1.28
N VAL A 138 -20.23 16.24 0.90
CA VAL A 138 -19.11 16.05 -0.05
C VAL A 138 -19.46 16.62 -1.42
N GLU A 139 -20.68 16.42 -1.91
CA GLU A 139 -21.14 17.00 -3.18
C GLU A 139 -21.12 18.53 -3.17
N GLU A 140 -21.61 19.13 -2.08
CA GLU A 140 -21.61 20.58 -1.91
C GLU A 140 -20.17 21.14 -1.84
N LEU A 141 -19.26 20.43 -1.13
CA LEU A 141 -17.84 20.81 -1.06
C LEU A 141 -17.14 20.74 -2.42
N VAL A 142 -17.39 19.67 -3.20
CA VAL A 142 -16.82 19.51 -4.55
C VAL A 142 -17.34 20.57 -5.49
N HIS A 143 -18.66 20.83 -5.47
CA HIS A 143 -19.28 21.88 -6.28
C HIS A 143 -18.71 23.26 -5.92
N TYR A 144 -18.63 23.58 -4.63
CA TYR A 144 -18.05 24.82 -4.15
C TYR A 144 -16.59 24.99 -4.57
N ALA A 145 -15.79 23.94 -4.45
CA ALA A 145 -14.39 23.96 -4.85
C ALA A 145 -14.23 24.21 -6.37
N ALA A 146 -15.07 23.56 -7.19
CA ALA A 146 -15.07 23.74 -8.63
C ALA A 146 -15.49 25.17 -9.03
N GLU A 147 -16.59 25.70 -8.47
CA GLU A 147 -17.11 27.06 -8.75
C GLU A 147 -16.05 28.12 -8.43
N HIS A 148 -15.33 27.96 -7.33
CA HIS A 148 -14.31 28.89 -6.87
C HIS A 148 -12.87 28.55 -7.27
N LYS A 149 -12.68 27.50 -8.11
CA LYS A 149 -11.36 27.01 -8.59
C LYS A 149 -10.36 26.74 -7.46
N LEU A 150 -10.86 26.20 -6.36
CA LEU A 150 -10.03 25.82 -5.21
C LEU A 150 -9.54 24.38 -5.37
N PRO A 151 -8.22 24.13 -5.28
CA PRO A 151 -7.70 22.76 -5.28
C PRO A 151 -8.32 21.91 -4.17
N LEU A 152 -8.74 20.69 -4.50
CA LEU A 152 -9.36 19.77 -3.55
C LEU A 152 -8.67 18.42 -3.59
N TYR A 153 -8.28 17.95 -2.43
CA TYR A 153 -7.61 16.67 -2.21
C TYR A 153 -8.41 15.80 -1.24
N VAL A 154 -8.28 14.49 -1.38
CA VAL A 154 -8.98 13.53 -0.52
C VAL A 154 -7.96 12.74 0.29
N TYR A 155 -8.14 12.72 1.61
CA TYR A 155 -7.32 11.94 2.51
C TYR A 155 -8.16 10.78 3.11
N GLY A 156 -7.82 9.55 2.70
CA GLY A 156 -8.35 8.31 3.28
C GLY A 156 -7.49 7.85 4.45
N GLY A 157 -6.88 6.66 4.35
CA GLY A 157 -5.97 6.16 5.40
C GLY A 157 -4.59 6.81 5.44
N GLY A 158 -4.19 7.54 4.41
CA GLY A 158 -2.84 8.13 4.32
C GLY A 158 -1.72 7.13 4.05
N SER A 159 -2.04 5.89 3.72
CA SER A 159 -1.07 4.80 3.47
C SER A 159 -0.45 4.82 2.07
N SER A 160 -0.69 5.86 1.28
CA SER A 160 -0.13 6.01 -0.07
C SER A 160 1.40 5.93 -0.05
N VAL A 161 1.97 5.12 -0.95
CA VAL A 161 3.42 5.00 -1.19
C VAL A 161 3.83 5.56 -2.54
N THR A 162 2.96 6.38 -3.16
CA THR A 162 3.18 7.03 -4.46
C THR A 162 2.90 8.53 -4.44
N ARG A 163 2.86 9.17 -3.26
CA ARG A 163 2.55 10.60 -3.07
C ARG A 163 1.13 10.98 -3.56
N GLY A 164 0.19 10.05 -3.54
CA GLY A 164 -1.17 10.25 -4.06
C GLY A 164 -1.97 11.31 -3.32
N VAL A 165 -1.72 11.47 -2.02
CA VAL A 165 -2.48 12.39 -1.14
C VAL A 165 -1.90 13.79 -1.03
N GLU A 166 -0.71 14.06 -1.57
CA GLU A 166 0.05 15.29 -1.35
C GLU A 166 -0.64 16.52 -1.99
N PRO A 167 -0.94 17.59 -1.21
CA PRO A 167 -1.66 18.77 -1.68
C PRO A 167 -0.68 19.82 -2.26
N ILE A 168 -0.10 19.52 -3.42
CA ILE A 168 0.97 20.32 -4.04
C ILE A 168 0.59 21.76 -4.41
N LYS A 169 -0.70 22.06 -4.51
CA LYS A 169 -1.21 23.42 -4.80
C LYS A 169 -1.97 24.06 -3.62
N GLY A 170 -1.82 23.53 -2.40
CA GLY A 170 -2.57 24.05 -1.25
C GLY A 170 -4.06 23.70 -1.34
N GLY A 171 -4.96 24.62 -0.97
CA GLY A 171 -6.40 24.43 -1.09
C GLY A 171 -7.01 23.56 0.04
N ILE A 172 -8.00 22.74 -0.31
CA ILE A 172 -8.84 21.98 0.62
C ILE A 172 -8.39 20.53 0.68
N SER A 173 -8.16 19.97 1.87
CA SER A 173 -8.08 18.52 2.07
C SER A 173 -9.32 18.02 2.81
N LEU A 174 -9.99 17.01 2.23
CA LEU A 174 -11.10 16.29 2.88
C LEU A 174 -10.54 15.10 3.66
N ASP A 175 -10.58 15.14 4.98
CA ASP A 175 -10.25 13.98 5.81
C ASP A 175 -11.49 13.11 6.03
N MET A 176 -11.53 11.98 5.36
CA MET A 176 -12.69 11.08 5.37
C MET A 176 -12.73 10.15 6.60
N ARG A 177 -11.63 10.05 7.38
CA ARG A 177 -11.50 9.06 8.45
C ARG A 177 -12.40 9.31 9.64
N LYS A 178 -12.58 10.58 10.02
CA LYS A 178 -13.18 10.93 11.31
C LYS A 178 -14.69 10.74 11.33
N ARG A 179 -15.37 11.04 10.23
CA ARG A 179 -16.84 11.10 10.21
C ARG A 179 -17.46 10.36 9.02
N PHE A 180 -16.74 10.22 7.92
CA PHE A 180 -17.22 9.63 6.67
C PHE A 180 -16.92 8.13 6.59
N ASN A 181 -17.35 7.36 7.60
CA ASN A 181 -16.91 5.98 7.83
C ASN A 181 -18.04 5.02 8.23
N LYS A 182 -19.25 5.26 7.74
CA LYS A 182 -20.45 4.48 8.09
C LYS A 182 -20.64 3.27 7.17
N ILE A 183 -21.21 2.19 7.73
CA ILE A 183 -21.81 1.11 6.95
C ILE A 183 -23.24 1.52 6.65
N LEU A 184 -23.60 1.55 5.36
CA LEU A 184 -24.90 2.03 4.90
C LEU A 184 -25.92 0.90 4.76
N SER A 185 -25.50 -0.27 4.24
CA SER A 185 -26.37 -1.43 4.12
C SER A 185 -25.57 -2.72 4.01
N PHE A 186 -26.19 -3.82 4.43
CA PHE A 186 -25.70 -5.19 4.22
C PHE A 186 -26.84 -6.03 3.64
N ASN A 187 -26.55 -6.82 2.61
CA ASN A 187 -27.50 -7.72 1.97
C ASN A 187 -26.94 -9.14 1.93
N GLU A 188 -27.45 -10.03 2.79
CA GLU A 188 -26.98 -11.41 2.85
C GLU A 188 -27.37 -12.22 1.61
N VAL A 189 -28.51 -11.90 0.96
CA VAL A 189 -28.99 -12.64 -0.22
C VAL A 189 -28.04 -12.43 -1.39
N ASP A 190 -27.67 -11.17 -1.63
CA ASP A 190 -26.76 -10.79 -2.71
C ASP A 190 -25.28 -10.89 -2.30
N GLN A 191 -25.00 -11.11 -1.01
CA GLN A 191 -23.66 -11.11 -0.42
C GLN A 191 -22.90 -9.80 -0.72
N THR A 192 -23.51 -8.69 -0.34
CA THR A 192 -22.99 -7.35 -0.58
C THR A 192 -23.04 -6.48 0.67
N ILE A 193 -22.12 -5.52 0.74
CA ILE A 193 -22.11 -4.47 1.74
C ILE A 193 -21.86 -3.13 1.06
N THR A 194 -22.63 -2.10 1.45
CA THR A 194 -22.42 -0.72 0.97
C THR A 194 -21.88 0.12 2.13
N VAL A 195 -20.79 0.83 1.87
CA VAL A 195 -20.11 1.61 2.90
C VAL A 195 -19.69 3.00 2.38
N GLN A 196 -19.50 3.93 3.29
CA GLN A 196 -18.83 5.19 2.99
C GLN A 196 -17.33 4.97 2.79
N ALA A 197 -16.72 5.75 1.91
CA ALA A 197 -15.33 5.56 1.45
C ALA A 197 -14.26 5.69 2.54
N GLY A 198 -14.53 6.40 3.62
CA GLY A 198 -13.61 6.58 4.75
C GLY A 198 -13.58 5.42 5.76
N LEU A 199 -14.43 4.38 5.60
CA LEU A 199 -14.43 3.23 6.49
C LEU A 199 -13.10 2.49 6.44
N SER A 200 -12.53 2.18 7.62
CA SER A 200 -11.27 1.45 7.73
C SER A 200 -11.43 -0.06 7.48
N GLY A 201 -10.35 -0.72 7.06
CA GLY A 201 -10.32 -2.16 6.87
C GLY A 201 -10.74 -2.96 8.11
N PRO A 202 -10.15 -2.71 9.29
CA PRO A 202 -10.54 -3.40 10.52
C PRO A 202 -12.02 -3.22 10.88
N ALA A 203 -12.56 -2.01 10.76
CA ALA A 203 -13.97 -1.76 11.08
C ALA A 203 -14.93 -2.50 10.12
N LEU A 204 -14.57 -2.57 8.82
CA LEU A 204 -15.30 -3.37 7.84
C LEU A 204 -15.26 -4.86 8.18
N GLU A 205 -14.08 -5.40 8.44
CA GLU A 205 -13.90 -6.85 8.69
C GLU A 205 -14.55 -7.27 10.01
N GLU A 206 -14.43 -6.47 11.07
CA GLU A 206 -15.11 -6.70 12.35
C GLU A 206 -16.62 -6.76 12.17
N ALA A 207 -17.21 -5.81 11.43
CA ALA A 207 -18.64 -5.78 11.16
C ALA A 207 -19.11 -7.01 10.36
N LEU A 208 -18.30 -7.47 9.39
CA LEU A 208 -18.61 -8.65 8.58
C LEU A 208 -18.49 -9.95 9.39
N GLN A 209 -17.49 -10.07 10.26
CA GLN A 209 -17.36 -11.23 11.14
C GLN A 209 -18.44 -11.26 12.22
N ASP A 210 -18.95 -10.10 12.64
CA ASP A 210 -20.07 -9.96 13.55
C ASP A 210 -21.44 -9.79 12.84
N ALA A 211 -21.51 -10.12 11.54
CA ALA A 211 -22.72 -9.95 10.74
C ALA A 211 -23.99 -10.62 11.34
N PRO A 212 -23.91 -11.78 12.03
CA PRO A 212 -25.06 -12.35 12.70
C PRO A 212 -25.69 -11.43 13.75
N ASN A 213 -24.89 -10.79 14.59
CA ASN A 213 -25.40 -9.89 15.62
C ASN A 213 -25.74 -8.50 15.06
N ARG A 214 -24.90 -7.99 14.17
CA ARG A 214 -25.01 -6.62 13.65
C ARG A 214 -26.09 -6.44 12.60
N PHE A 215 -26.29 -7.45 11.74
CA PHE A 215 -27.19 -7.39 10.58
C PHE A 215 -28.27 -8.49 10.58
N GLY A 216 -28.30 -9.37 11.57
CA GLY A 216 -29.22 -10.53 11.60
C GLY A 216 -28.89 -11.59 10.55
N ALA A 217 -27.68 -11.62 10.03
CA ALA A 217 -27.25 -12.58 9.03
C ALA A 217 -27.16 -14.00 9.61
N LYS A 218 -27.34 -15.01 8.76
CA LYS A 218 -27.20 -16.43 9.16
C LYS A 218 -25.74 -16.87 9.34
N ARG A 219 -24.79 -16.07 8.85
CA ARG A 219 -23.37 -16.44 8.76
C ARG A 219 -22.44 -15.25 8.99
N GLN A 220 -21.20 -15.56 9.27
CA GLN A 220 -20.08 -14.61 9.29
C GLN A 220 -19.53 -14.42 7.88
N TYR A 221 -19.01 -13.22 7.61
CA TYR A 221 -18.45 -12.82 6.32
C TYR A 221 -17.07 -12.23 6.47
N THR A 222 -16.38 -12.04 5.35
CA THR A 222 -15.09 -11.35 5.22
C THR A 222 -15.10 -10.50 3.96
N CYS A 223 -14.36 -9.40 3.97
CA CYS A 223 -14.15 -8.58 2.76
C CYS A 223 -13.21 -9.25 1.76
N GLY A 224 -12.38 -10.21 2.17
CA GLY A 224 -11.39 -10.88 1.32
C GLY A 224 -10.20 -9.99 0.91
N HIS A 225 -10.23 -8.70 1.20
CA HIS A 225 -9.24 -7.72 0.78
C HIS A 225 -8.37 -7.28 1.96
N PHE A 226 -7.10 -7.71 1.97
CA PHE A 226 -6.15 -7.46 3.06
C PHE A 226 -4.83 -6.91 2.52
N PRO A 227 -4.76 -5.61 2.13
CA PRO A 227 -3.49 -5.00 1.73
C PRO A 227 -2.50 -4.94 2.91
N GLN A 228 -1.22 -4.66 2.64
CA GLN A 228 -0.21 -4.49 3.70
C GLN A 228 -0.61 -3.40 4.70
N SER A 229 -1.28 -2.37 4.22
CA SER A 229 -1.80 -1.23 4.99
C SER A 229 -3.18 -1.46 5.62
N PHE A 230 -3.69 -2.68 5.66
CA PHE A 230 -5.08 -3.00 6.05
C PHE A 230 -5.53 -2.31 7.33
N GLU A 231 -4.68 -2.26 8.35
CA GLU A 231 -5.02 -1.68 9.65
C GLU A 231 -5.29 -0.16 9.60
N TYR A 232 -4.72 0.54 8.61
CA TYR A 232 -4.74 2.01 8.52
C TYR A 232 -5.21 2.57 7.18
N SER A 233 -5.58 1.71 6.25
CA SER A 233 -6.15 2.13 4.96
C SER A 233 -7.67 2.16 5.00
N SER A 234 -8.25 2.97 4.13
CA SER A 234 -9.70 3.09 3.97
C SER A 234 -10.18 2.33 2.73
N VAL A 235 -11.44 1.90 2.77
CA VAL A 235 -12.09 1.23 1.64
C VAL A 235 -12.05 2.11 0.38
N GLY A 236 -12.32 3.40 0.50
CA GLY A 236 -12.22 4.32 -0.64
C GLY A 236 -10.81 4.40 -1.22
N GLY A 237 -9.79 4.43 -0.36
CA GLY A 237 -8.39 4.38 -0.79
C GLY A 237 -8.09 3.14 -1.62
N TRP A 238 -8.56 1.96 -1.21
CA TRP A 238 -8.39 0.73 -1.97
C TRP A 238 -8.96 0.83 -3.39
N VAL A 239 -10.18 1.38 -3.50
CA VAL A 239 -10.91 1.50 -4.78
C VAL A 239 -10.23 2.49 -5.71
N VAL A 240 -9.92 3.69 -5.22
CA VAL A 240 -9.35 4.75 -6.07
C VAL A 240 -7.91 4.51 -6.49
N THR A 241 -7.19 3.58 -5.84
CA THR A 241 -5.85 3.15 -6.26
C THR A 241 -5.82 1.80 -6.98
N ARG A 242 -6.96 1.14 -7.18
CA ARG A 242 -7.06 -0.24 -7.72
C ARG A 242 -6.23 -1.24 -6.92
N GLY A 243 -6.24 -1.10 -5.60
CA GLY A 243 -5.43 -1.89 -4.68
C GLY A 243 -5.63 -3.41 -4.78
N ALA A 244 -4.62 -4.16 -4.34
CA ALA A 244 -4.73 -5.62 -4.17
C ALA A 244 -4.36 -6.02 -2.74
N GLY A 245 -5.15 -6.90 -2.16
CA GLY A 245 -4.88 -7.49 -0.85
C GLY A 245 -4.00 -8.74 -0.97
N GLN A 246 -3.31 -9.10 0.10
CA GLN A 246 -2.44 -10.31 0.15
C GLN A 246 -3.21 -11.62 -0.15
N ASN A 247 -4.55 -11.58 -0.04
CA ASN A 247 -5.41 -12.72 -0.33
C ASN A 247 -5.99 -12.67 -1.76
N SER A 248 -5.53 -11.76 -2.62
CA SER A 248 -6.14 -11.48 -3.93
C SER A 248 -6.05 -12.62 -4.94
N THR A 249 -5.11 -13.54 -4.77
CA THR A 249 -5.01 -14.72 -5.65
C THR A 249 -6.30 -15.56 -5.68
N TYR A 250 -7.06 -15.58 -4.58
CA TYR A 250 -8.36 -16.26 -4.50
C TYR A 250 -9.55 -15.30 -4.55
N TYR A 251 -9.53 -14.24 -3.72
CA TYR A 251 -10.67 -13.32 -3.61
C TYR A 251 -10.74 -12.29 -4.73
N GLY A 252 -9.66 -12.13 -5.48
CA GLY A 252 -9.50 -11.07 -6.47
C GLY A 252 -8.92 -9.77 -5.87
N THR A 253 -8.59 -8.83 -6.73
CA THR A 253 -8.22 -7.46 -6.39
C THR A 253 -9.48 -6.66 -6.04
N ILE A 254 -9.31 -5.41 -5.61
CA ILE A 254 -10.48 -4.55 -5.37
C ILE A 254 -11.32 -4.36 -6.63
N ALA A 255 -10.69 -4.39 -7.81
CA ALA A 255 -11.37 -4.29 -9.11
C ALA A 255 -12.33 -5.47 -9.39
N ASP A 256 -12.07 -6.62 -8.77
CA ASP A 256 -12.95 -7.80 -8.86
C ASP A 256 -14.03 -7.80 -7.78
N ILE A 257 -13.81 -7.07 -6.68
CA ILE A 257 -14.67 -7.06 -5.48
C ILE A 257 -15.73 -5.96 -5.55
N VAL A 258 -15.41 -4.80 -6.14
CA VAL A 258 -16.36 -3.69 -6.30
C VAL A 258 -17.48 -4.06 -7.27
N LEU A 259 -18.72 -3.75 -6.86
CA LEU A 259 -19.91 -3.88 -7.71
C LEU A 259 -20.43 -2.54 -8.18
N SER A 260 -20.38 -1.50 -7.33
CA SER A 260 -20.95 -0.19 -7.65
C SER A 260 -20.22 0.89 -6.86
N GLN A 261 -20.15 2.08 -7.43
CA GLN A 261 -19.50 3.25 -6.86
C GLN A 261 -20.39 4.50 -7.01
N LYS A 262 -20.29 5.41 -6.04
CA LYS A 262 -20.92 6.73 -6.11
C LYS A 262 -19.85 7.80 -5.92
N TYR A 263 -19.77 8.74 -6.86
CA TYR A 263 -18.82 9.85 -6.83
C TYR A 263 -19.53 11.19 -6.80
N ALA A 264 -18.96 12.13 -6.04
CA ALA A 264 -19.18 13.55 -6.18
C ALA A 264 -18.11 14.11 -7.14
N THR A 265 -18.52 14.63 -8.29
CA THR A 265 -17.63 15.23 -9.29
C THR A 265 -18.00 16.69 -9.54
N PRO A 266 -17.10 17.53 -10.07
CA PRO A 266 -17.43 18.90 -10.47
C PRO A 266 -18.65 19.03 -11.38
N ILE A 267 -18.91 18.05 -12.23
CA ILE A 267 -20.08 18.02 -13.11
C ILE A 267 -21.34 17.41 -12.48
N GLY A 268 -21.27 17.02 -11.20
CA GLY A 268 -22.38 16.41 -10.46
C GLY A 268 -22.14 14.98 -10.01
N ARG A 269 -23.19 14.34 -9.52
CA ARG A 269 -23.15 12.97 -8.98
C ARG A 269 -23.04 11.95 -10.10
N ILE A 270 -22.06 11.03 -10.00
CA ILE A 270 -21.93 9.84 -10.85
C ILE A 270 -22.24 8.60 -10.00
N VAL A 271 -23.13 7.75 -10.50
CA VAL A 271 -23.49 6.48 -9.87
C VAL A 271 -23.32 5.38 -10.92
N THR A 272 -22.46 4.40 -10.61
CA THR A 272 -22.28 3.24 -11.49
C THR A 272 -23.37 2.21 -11.23
N PRO A 273 -23.78 1.41 -12.24
CA PRO A 273 -24.80 0.37 -12.06
C PRO A 273 -24.41 -0.66 -11.00
N HIS A 274 -25.41 -1.21 -10.32
CA HIS A 274 -25.26 -2.21 -9.25
C HIS A 274 -25.78 -3.57 -9.71
N TYR A 275 -25.03 -4.22 -10.60
CA TYR A 275 -25.34 -5.55 -11.09
C TYR A 275 -24.11 -6.46 -11.05
N PRO A 276 -24.28 -7.80 -10.92
CA PRO A 276 -23.13 -8.72 -10.91
C PRO A 276 -22.33 -8.69 -12.22
N ARG A 277 -23.01 -8.54 -13.34
CA ARG A 277 -22.47 -8.38 -14.70
C ARG A 277 -23.52 -7.74 -15.59
N GLU A 278 -23.10 -6.90 -16.52
CA GLU A 278 -23.96 -6.31 -17.52
C GLU A 278 -23.19 -6.09 -18.83
N ALA A 279 -23.93 -5.96 -19.93
CA ALA A 279 -23.39 -5.73 -21.27
C ALA A 279 -23.98 -4.44 -21.88
N THR A 280 -23.90 -3.35 -21.12
CA THR A 280 -24.55 -2.06 -21.44
C THR A 280 -23.57 -0.97 -21.89
N GLY A 281 -22.44 -1.39 -22.45
CA GLY A 281 -21.39 -0.50 -22.97
C GLY A 281 -20.08 -0.56 -22.18
N PRO A 282 -19.21 0.46 -22.30
CA PRO A 282 -18.00 0.56 -21.50
C PRO A 282 -18.32 0.56 -20.00
N ASP A 283 -17.52 -0.17 -19.23
CA ASP A 283 -17.72 -0.34 -17.78
C ASP A 283 -17.29 0.91 -17.00
N LEU A 284 -18.26 1.70 -16.54
CA LEU A 284 -18.03 2.90 -15.74
C LEU A 284 -17.35 2.60 -14.40
N ASN A 285 -17.58 1.42 -13.80
CA ASN A 285 -16.85 1.02 -12.60
C ASN A 285 -15.34 0.98 -12.87
N GLN A 286 -14.93 0.41 -14.01
CA GLN A 286 -13.52 0.31 -14.37
C GLN A 286 -12.92 1.65 -14.79
N ILE A 287 -13.72 2.58 -15.34
CA ILE A 287 -13.28 3.94 -15.69
C ILE A 287 -13.02 4.77 -14.43
N MET A 288 -13.92 4.72 -13.45
CA MET A 288 -13.83 5.52 -12.22
C MET A 288 -12.79 4.97 -11.24
N MET A 289 -12.60 3.66 -11.23
CA MET A 289 -11.68 2.97 -10.34
C MET A 289 -10.22 3.22 -10.76
N GLY A 290 -9.36 3.60 -9.82
CA GLY A 290 -7.98 3.97 -10.12
C GLY A 290 -7.79 5.44 -10.49
N SER A 291 -8.83 6.27 -10.36
CA SER A 291 -8.76 7.71 -10.64
C SER A 291 -8.02 8.51 -9.55
N GLU A 292 -7.74 7.93 -8.40
CA GLU A 292 -7.00 8.55 -7.29
C GLU A 292 -7.49 9.97 -6.93
N GLY A 293 -8.81 10.19 -7.03
CA GLY A 293 -9.42 11.48 -6.73
C GLY A 293 -9.32 12.54 -7.86
N THR A 294 -8.77 12.19 -9.03
CA THR A 294 -8.61 13.16 -10.13
C THR A 294 -9.91 13.43 -10.90
N PHE A 295 -10.89 12.54 -10.82
CA PHE A 295 -12.21 12.71 -11.44
C PHE A 295 -13.29 13.20 -10.47
N GLY A 296 -13.04 13.10 -9.18
CA GLY A 296 -13.98 13.42 -8.12
C GLY A 296 -13.72 12.65 -6.84
N VAL A 297 -14.59 12.82 -5.86
CA VAL A 297 -14.50 12.17 -4.55
C VAL A 297 -15.40 10.94 -4.53
N LEU A 298 -14.83 9.75 -4.31
CA LEU A 298 -15.60 8.54 -4.03
C LEU A 298 -16.31 8.70 -2.68
N THR A 299 -17.63 8.60 -2.68
CA THR A 299 -18.45 8.74 -1.48
C THR A 299 -18.92 7.40 -0.93
N GLU A 300 -19.47 6.55 -1.78
CA GLU A 300 -20.01 5.27 -1.39
C GLU A 300 -19.53 4.17 -2.33
N VAL A 301 -19.34 2.99 -1.78
CA VAL A 301 -18.97 1.81 -2.57
C VAL A 301 -19.73 0.58 -2.09
N THR A 302 -20.22 -0.22 -3.03
CA THR A 302 -20.81 -1.53 -2.77
C THR A 302 -19.80 -2.62 -3.14
N LEU A 303 -19.49 -3.46 -2.16
CA LEU A 303 -18.52 -4.54 -2.26
C LEU A 303 -19.22 -5.90 -2.20
N LYS A 304 -18.69 -6.88 -2.93
CA LYS A 304 -18.95 -8.30 -2.65
C LYS A 304 -18.35 -8.66 -1.31
N VAL A 305 -19.01 -9.58 -0.60
CA VAL A 305 -18.48 -10.19 0.62
C VAL A 305 -18.47 -11.71 0.48
N PHE A 306 -17.57 -12.34 1.20
CA PHE A 306 -17.35 -13.79 1.12
C PHE A 306 -17.65 -14.44 2.46
N ARG A 307 -18.06 -15.72 2.45
CA ARG A 307 -18.27 -16.47 3.69
C ARG A 307 -16.96 -16.62 4.45
N TRP A 308 -16.94 -16.28 5.72
CA TRP A 308 -15.79 -16.44 6.58
C TRP A 308 -15.81 -17.83 7.22
N GLN A 309 -14.82 -18.68 6.88
CA GLN A 309 -14.72 -20.09 7.27
C GLN A 309 -13.28 -20.45 7.68
N PRO A 310 -12.74 -19.80 8.72
CA PRO A 310 -11.31 -19.96 9.12
C PRO A 310 -10.96 -21.38 9.56
N GLU A 311 -11.94 -22.16 10.02
CA GLU A 311 -11.79 -23.56 10.41
C GLU A 311 -11.41 -24.48 9.23
N ASN A 312 -11.73 -24.08 8.01
CA ASN A 312 -11.39 -24.82 6.79
C ASN A 312 -10.00 -24.48 6.25
N ARG A 313 -9.34 -23.46 6.78
CA ARG A 313 -8.03 -22.97 6.30
C ARG A 313 -6.95 -24.03 6.35
N LYS A 314 -6.24 -24.24 5.22
CA LYS A 314 -5.09 -25.13 5.12
C LYS A 314 -3.84 -24.31 4.84
N ARG A 315 -2.93 -24.27 5.82
CA ARG A 315 -1.63 -23.61 5.70
C ARG A 315 -0.61 -24.56 5.13
N PHE A 316 0.25 -24.07 4.26
CA PHE A 316 1.35 -24.81 3.66
C PHE A 316 2.61 -23.96 3.59
N SER A 317 3.77 -24.62 3.60
CA SER A 317 5.05 -24.02 3.26
C SER A 317 5.99 -25.05 2.68
N TYR A 318 6.84 -24.61 1.77
CA TYR A 318 7.80 -25.44 1.05
C TYR A 318 9.11 -24.68 0.85
N MET A 319 10.22 -25.42 0.76
CA MET A 319 11.52 -24.90 0.36
C MET A 319 11.85 -25.46 -1.04
N PHE A 320 12.11 -24.57 -2.00
CA PHE A 320 12.66 -24.92 -3.31
C PHE A 320 14.17 -24.76 -3.32
N ARG A 321 14.87 -25.44 -4.25
CA ARG A 321 16.33 -25.39 -4.33
C ARG A 321 16.84 -24.11 -4.98
N ASP A 322 16.08 -23.59 -5.92
CA ASP A 322 16.44 -22.42 -6.73
C ASP A 322 15.21 -21.66 -7.21
N TRP A 323 15.44 -20.43 -7.67
CA TRP A 323 14.39 -19.51 -8.11
C TRP A 323 13.71 -19.97 -9.39
N GLU A 324 14.44 -20.52 -10.37
CA GLU A 324 13.87 -20.95 -11.65
C GLU A 324 12.88 -22.09 -11.45
N THR A 325 13.27 -23.10 -10.70
CA THR A 325 12.40 -24.22 -10.31
C THR A 325 11.16 -23.74 -9.53
N ALA A 326 11.36 -22.82 -8.60
CA ALA A 326 10.27 -22.25 -7.81
C ALA A 326 9.27 -21.48 -8.67
N MET A 327 9.74 -20.63 -9.59
CA MET A 327 8.89 -19.92 -10.55
C MET A 327 8.12 -20.87 -11.47
N ALA A 328 8.76 -21.91 -11.98
CA ALA A 328 8.12 -22.91 -12.83
C ALA A 328 7.00 -23.65 -12.08
N ALA A 329 7.25 -24.01 -10.82
CA ALA A 329 6.24 -24.62 -9.94
C ALA A 329 5.08 -23.65 -9.65
N ALA A 330 5.37 -22.38 -9.37
CA ALA A 330 4.36 -21.35 -9.13
C ALA A 330 3.45 -21.16 -10.36
N ARG A 331 4.04 -21.06 -11.55
CA ARG A 331 3.28 -20.98 -12.81
C ARG A 331 2.38 -22.19 -13.00
N GLU A 332 2.90 -23.41 -12.80
CA GLU A 332 2.10 -24.63 -12.90
C GLU A 332 0.94 -24.66 -11.92
N MET A 333 1.15 -24.21 -10.66
CA MET A 333 0.09 -24.12 -9.64
C MET A 333 -1.02 -23.14 -10.07
N MET A 334 -0.67 -22.06 -10.77
CA MET A 334 -1.63 -21.08 -11.25
C MET A 334 -2.36 -21.51 -12.52
N GLN A 335 -1.73 -22.36 -13.35
CA GLN A 335 -2.26 -22.78 -14.66
C GLN A 335 -2.92 -24.16 -14.65
N CYS A 336 -2.86 -24.90 -13.53
CA CYS A 336 -3.41 -26.27 -13.44
C CYS A 336 -4.94 -26.32 -13.30
N GLU A 337 -5.62 -25.19 -13.22
CA GLU A 337 -7.10 -25.08 -13.09
C GLU A 337 -7.65 -25.83 -11.86
N CYS A 338 -6.84 -26.00 -10.82
CA CYS A 338 -7.21 -26.73 -9.60
C CYS A 338 -7.84 -25.85 -8.51
N GLY A 339 -8.11 -24.58 -8.80
CA GLY A 339 -8.45 -23.52 -7.84
C GLY A 339 -7.21 -22.85 -7.25
N TYR A 340 -7.41 -21.74 -6.56
CA TYR A 340 -6.33 -20.88 -6.08
C TYR A 340 -6.28 -20.82 -4.56
N SER A 341 -5.07 -20.70 -4.00
CA SER A 341 -4.89 -20.39 -2.59
C SER A 341 -5.19 -18.91 -2.32
N SER A 342 -5.64 -18.59 -1.12
CA SER A 342 -5.94 -17.21 -0.75
C SER A 342 -4.64 -16.40 -0.68
N VAL A 343 -3.64 -16.90 0.01
CA VAL A 343 -2.28 -16.36 0.02
C VAL A 343 -1.36 -17.26 -0.77
N PHE A 344 -0.59 -16.64 -1.65
CA PHE A 344 0.44 -17.27 -2.46
C PHE A 344 1.67 -16.36 -2.43
N ARG A 345 2.72 -16.76 -1.71
CA ARG A 345 3.93 -15.96 -1.57
C ARG A 345 5.17 -16.82 -1.78
N LEU A 346 5.96 -16.46 -2.78
CA LEU A 346 7.24 -17.09 -3.10
C LEU A 346 8.34 -16.05 -2.92
N SER A 347 9.20 -16.27 -1.93
CA SER A 347 10.38 -15.45 -1.64
C SER A 347 11.57 -15.90 -2.47
N ASP A 348 12.30 -14.96 -3.02
CA ASP A 348 13.54 -15.22 -3.75
C ASP A 348 14.69 -15.66 -2.81
N PRO A 349 15.86 -16.01 -3.35
CA PRO A 349 16.98 -16.46 -2.52
C PRO A 349 17.40 -15.48 -1.43
N GLU A 350 17.51 -14.20 -1.76
CA GLU A 350 17.96 -13.17 -0.81
C GLU A 350 16.90 -12.88 0.27
N GLU A 351 15.63 -12.82 -0.10
CA GLU A 351 14.55 -12.70 0.88
C GLU A 351 14.49 -13.92 1.80
N THR A 352 14.67 -15.13 1.24
CA THR A 352 14.69 -16.36 2.01
C THR A 352 15.88 -16.39 2.98
N HIS A 353 17.07 -16.00 2.52
CA HIS A 353 18.27 -15.88 3.36
C HIS A 353 18.03 -14.90 4.52
N LEU A 354 17.60 -13.68 4.22
CA LEU A 354 17.31 -12.64 5.22
C LEU A 354 16.29 -13.12 6.25
N MET A 355 15.21 -13.75 5.79
CA MET A 355 14.16 -14.27 6.66
C MET A 355 14.68 -15.35 7.61
N LEU A 356 15.45 -16.32 7.12
CA LEU A 356 16.03 -17.38 7.95
C LEU A 356 17.02 -16.81 8.97
N LYS A 357 17.84 -15.81 8.57
CA LYS A 357 18.77 -15.12 9.45
C LYS A 357 18.06 -14.33 10.55
N LEU A 358 16.99 -13.61 10.23
CA LEU A 358 16.19 -12.86 11.21
C LEU A 358 15.47 -13.77 12.24
N TYR A 359 15.23 -15.03 11.89
CA TYR A 359 14.70 -16.04 12.81
C TYR A 359 15.79 -16.91 13.47
N ASN A 360 17.08 -16.56 13.28
CA ASN A 360 18.24 -17.30 13.78
C ASN A 360 18.28 -18.77 13.35
N VAL A 361 17.71 -19.10 12.21
CA VAL A 361 17.72 -20.49 11.68
C VAL A 361 19.12 -20.87 11.22
N ASP A 362 19.90 -19.92 10.74
CA ASP A 362 21.31 -20.07 10.35
C ASP A 362 22.23 -20.47 11.52
N GLU A 363 21.87 -20.10 12.74
CA GLU A 363 22.57 -20.51 13.98
C GLU A 363 22.16 -21.92 14.49
N THR A 364 21.25 -22.61 13.77
CA THR A 364 20.76 -23.96 14.18
C THR A 364 21.34 -25.09 13.32
N PRO A 365 21.30 -26.35 13.79
CA PRO A 365 21.69 -27.49 12.97
C PRO A 365 20.85 -27.69 11.69
N LEU A 366 19.74 -27.00 11.56
CA LEU A 366 18.88 -27.07 10.38
C LEU A 366 19.55 -26.45 9.14
N ALA A 367 20.30 -25.35 9.29
CA ALA A 367 20.95 -24.71 8.16
C ALA A 367 21.94 -25.63 7.41
N PRO A 368 22.94 -26.24 8.07
CA PRO A 368 23.85 -27.16 7.38
C PRO A 368 23.16 -28.44 6.90
N LEU A 369 22.05 -28.84 7.50
CA LEU A 369 21.25 -29.97 7.00
C LEU A 369 20.56 -29.60 5.68
N LEU A 370 19.98 -28.40 5.57
CA LEU A 370 19.38 -27.89 4.32
C LEU A 370 20.41 -27.89 3.19
N ASP A 371 21.62 -27.38 3.45
CA ASP A 371 22.70 -27.32 2.46
C ASP A 371 23.10 -28.73 1.97
N LYS A 372 23.24 -29.70 2.88
CA LYS A 372 23.52 -31.10 2.52
C LYS A 372 22.42 -31.76 1.69
N LEU A 373 21.18 -31.33 1.86
CA LEU A 373 20.03 -31.81 1.09
C LEU A 373 19.87 -31.07 -0.26
N GLY A 374 20.79 -30.14 -0.60
CA GLY A 374 20.81 -29.38 -1.84
C GLY A 374 19.94 -28.13 -1.85
N TYR A 375 19.49 -27.65 -0.68
CA TYR A 375 18.82 -26.37 -0.50
C TYR A 375 19.82 -25.35 0.03
N LYS A 376 20.74 -24.93 -0.84
CA LYS A 376 21.87 -24.11 -0.46
C LYS A 376 21.47 -22.70 -0.10
N ASP A 377 22.22 -22.11 0.81
CA ASP A 377 22.03 -20.71 1.16
C ASP A 377 22.24 -19.80 -0.06
N MET A 378 21.50 -18.69 -0.14
CA MET A 378 21.47 -17.76 -1.28
C MET A 378 21.05 -18.38 -2.63
N GLU A 379 20.59 -19.65 -2.65
CA GLU A 379 19.97 -20.31 -3.82
C GLU A 379 18.51 -20.70 -3.50
N ARG A 380 18.25 -21.20 -2.29
CA ARG A 380 16.95 -21.72 -1.84
C ARG A 380 15.86 -20.65 -1.76
N CYS A 381 14.61 -21.02 -2.05
CA CYS A 381 13.46 -20.14 -2.08
C CYS A 381 12.34 -20.66 -1.18
N MET A 382 11.80 -19.82 -0.30
CA MET A 382 10.67 -20.14 0.57
C MET A 382 9.36 -19.85 -0.14
N PHE A 383 8.48 -20.85 -0.17
CA PHE A 383 7.10 -20.69 -0.63
C PHE A 383 6.14 -20.94 0.53
N LEU A 384 5.24 -20.02 0.77
CA LEU A 384 4.25 -20.11 1.83
C LEU A 384 2.89 -19.59 1.40
N GLY A 385 1.84 -20.06 2.06
CA GLY A 385 0.48 -19.59 1.82
C GLY A 385 -0.56 -20.41 2.57
N PHE A 386 -1.82 -20.08 2.29
CA PHE A 386 -2.96 -20.81 2.81
C PHE A 386 -4.16 -20.75 1.85
N THR A 387 -5.04 -21.73 2.00
CA THR A 387 -6.30 -21.80 1.27
C THR A 387 -7.46 -21.51 2.21
N ASP A 388 -8.46 -20.77 1.75
CA ASP A 388 -9.73 -20.51 2.41
C ASP A 388 -10.90 -21.12 1.63
N GLY A 389 -12.11 -20.95 2.12
CA GLY A 389 -13.34 -21.35 1.48
C GLY A 389 -13.97 -22.63 2.04
N GLU A 390 -14.82 -23.29 1.26
CA GLU A 390 -15.47 -24.53 1.65
C GLU A 390 -14.44 -25.64 1.90
N LYS A 391 -14.73 -26.55 2.83
CA LYS A 391 -13.79 -27.58 3.31
C LYS A 391 -13.23 -28.46 2.20
N GLY A 392 -14.07 -28.89 1.27
CA GLY A 392 -13.68 -29.74 0.15
C GLY A 392 -12.79 -28.98 -0.84
N PHE A 393 -13.17 -27.77 -1.17
CA PHE A 393 -12.40 -26.85 -2.01
C PHE A 393 -11.00 -26.57 -1.42
N SER A 394 -10.96 -26.09 -0.18
CA SER A 394 -9.70 -25.74 0.50
C SER A 394 -8.74 -26.95 0.57
N LYS A 395 -9.28 -28.15 0.89
CA LYS A 395 -8.51 -29.39 0.91
C LYS A 395 -7.99 -29.79 -0.48
N ASN A 396 -8.81 -29.63 -1.53
CA ASN A 396 -8.42 -29.96 -2.91
C ASN A 396 -7.28 -29.07 -3.39
N VAL A 397 -7.40 -27.75 -3.21
CA VAL A 397 -6.35 -26.79 -3.60
C VAL A 397 -5.05 -27.09 -2.88
N ALA A 398 -5.07 -27.26 -1.57
CA ALA A 398 -3.88 -27.59 -0.79
C ALA A 398 -3.22 -28.91 -1.23
N LYS A 399 -4.02 -29.94 -1.57
CA LYS A 399 -3.54 -31.22 -2.10
C LYS A 399 -2.82 -31.05 -3.45
N ASN A 400 -3.37 -30.25 -4.35
CA ASN A 400 -2.78 -30.00 -5.67
C ASN A 400 -1.49 -29.16 -5.57
N ILE A 401 -1.48 -28.14 -4.72
CA ILE A 401 -0.25 -27.39 -4.41
C ILE A 401 0.84 -28.34 -3.91
N HIS A 402 0.50 -29.22 -2.95
CA HIS A 402 1.45 -30.22 -2.45
C HIS A 402 1.98 -31.13 -3.57
N ARG A 403 1.09 -31.68 -4.40
CA ARG A 403 1.46 -32.57 -5.51
C ARG A 403 2.41 -31.88 -6.50
N ILE A 404 2.11 -30.62 -6.87
CA ILE A 404 2.94 -29.85 -7.80
C ILE A 404 4.27 -29.49 -7.15
N ALA A 405 4.28 -28.94 -5.93
CA ALA A 405 5.51 -28.61 -5.20
C ALA A 405 6.46 -29.83 -5.12
N ARG A 406 5.94 -31.00 -4.78
CA ARG A 406 6.72 -32.25 -4.72
C ARG A 406 7.26 -32.66 -6.09
N ARG A 407 6.49 -32.52 -7.16
CA ARG A 407 6.93 -32.81 -8.53
C ARG A 407 8.12 -31.95 -8.96
N PHE A 408 8.18 -30.71 -8.49
CA PHE A 408 9.29 -29.78 -8.70
C PHE A 408 10.38 -29.88 -7.61
N GLY A 409 10.40 -30.97 -6.84
CA GLY A 409 11.46 -31.26 -5.88
C GLY A 409 11.44 -30.41 -4.61
N ALA A 410 10.36 -29.68 -4.34
CA ALA A 410 10.26 -28.88 -3.12
C ALA A 410 10.18 -29.77 -1.86
N MET A 411 10.87 -29.35 -0.81
CA MET A 411 10.79 -29.95 0.51
C MET A 411 9.63 -29.35 1.29
N PRO A 412 8.69 -30.14 1.82
CA PRO A 412 7.65 -29.65 2.71
C PRO A 412 8.27 -29.10 4.01
N MET A 413 7.85 -27.91 4.36
CA MET A 413 8.11 -27.32 5.67
C MET A 413 6.87 -27.44 6.54
N THR A 414 6.94 -26.99 7.78
CA THR A 414 5.79 -27.05 8.68
C THR A 414 4.84 -25.89 8.45
N GLY A 415 3.54 -26.10 8.62
CA GLY A 415 2.53 -25.00 8.54
C GLY A 415 2.74 -23.90 9.60
N TYR A 416 3.66 -24.09 10.55
CA TYR A 416 4.05 -23.10 11.54
C TYR A 416 4.71 -21.86 10.89
N VAL A 417 5.50 -22.06 9.83
CA VAL A 417 6.14 -20.96 9.08
C VAL A 417 5.07 -19.99 8.58
N THR A 418 4.08 -20.49 7.87
CA THR A 418 2.94 -19.68 7.38
C THR A 418 2.13 -19.08 8.53
N LYS A 419 1.88 -19.81 9.61
CA LYS A 419 1.17 -19.30 10.78
C LYS A 419 1.93 -18.17 11.48
N SER A 420 3.25 -18.25 11.54
CA SER A 420 4.09 -17.18 12.09
C SER A 420 4.06 -15.93 11.23
N TRP A 421 4.17 -16.08 9.91
CA TRP A 421 4.05 -15.00 8.96
C TRP A 421 2.66 -14.33 9.03
N GLU A 422 1.58 -15.12 9.04
CA GLU A 422 0.20 -14.63 9.11
C GLU A 422 -0.06 -13.72 10.32
N LYS A 423 0.54 -14.05 11.47
CA LYS A 423 0.42 -13.25 12.69
C LYS A 423 1.10 -11.88 12.60
N GLY A 424 2.16 -11.78 11.82
CA GLY A 424 2.98 -10.57 11.72
C GLY A 424 2.86 -9.82 10.40
N ARG A 425 2.00 -10.26 9.50
CA ARG A 425 1.98 -9.80 8.10
C ARG A 425 1.69 -8.30 7.90
N PHE A 426 1.13 -7.63 8.89
CA PHE A 426 0.87 -6.18 8.86
C PHE A 426 1.91 -5.35 9.64
N ASN A 427 2.90 -6.01 10.27
CA ASN A 427 3.80 -5.34 11.21
C ASN A 427 5.12 -4.87 10.59
N ASP A 428 5.37 -5.13 9.32
CA ASP A 428 6.65 -4.77 8.68
C ASP A 428 6.86 -3.25 8.56
N PRO A 429 5.82 -2.43 8.27
CA PRO A 429 5.98 -0.97 8.24
C PRO A 429 6.44 -0.36 9.57
N TYR A 430 6.05 -0.94 10.72
CA TYR A 430 6.53 -0.49 12.04
C TYR A 430 8.05 -0.68 12.20
N LEU A 431 8.60 -1.78 11.67
CA LEU A 431 10.04 -2.01 11.69
C LEU A 431 10.76 -1.02 10.77
N ARG A 432 10.21 -0.73 9.59
CA ARG A 432 10.72 0.27 8.66
C ARG A 432 10.92 1.62 9.36
N ASP A 433 9.90 2.09 10.07
CA ASP A 433 9.94 3.38 10.75
C ASP A 433 11.03 3.40 11.84
N THR A 434 11.19 2.29 12.56
CA THR A 434 12.24 2.16 13.59
C THR A 434 13.65 2.11 12.97
N LEU A 435 13.82 1.45 11.83
CA LEU A 435 15.12 1.41 11.13
C LEU A 435 15.57 2.80 10.67
N MET A 436 14.63 3.65 10.27
CA MET A 436 14.93 5.03 9.87
C MET A 436 15.51 5.87 11.02
N ASP A 437 15.29 5.50 12.27
CA ASP A 437 15.94 6.16 13.41
C ASP A 437 17.46 5.96 13.43
N PHE A 438 17.94 4.92 12.75
CA PHE A 438 19.36 4.59 12.56
C PHE A 438 19.86 4.91 11.14
N SER A 439 19.16 5.78 10.42
CA SER A 439 19.47 6.13 9.02
C SER A 439 19.48 4.94 8.06
N VAL A 440 18.72 3.88 8.39
CA VAL A 440 18.49 2.73 7.52
C VAL A 440 17.08 2.84 6.95
N ILE A 441 16.99 3.05 5.65
CA ILE A 441 15.71 3.11 4.96
C ILE A 441 15.33 1.76 4.39
N THR A 442 14.06 1.43 4.51
CA THR A 442 13.43 0.30 3.82
C THR A 442 12.26 0.84 3.02
N ASP A 443 12.30 0.64 1.72
CA ASP A 443 11.15 1.00 0.87
C ASP A 443 10.97 0.00 -0.26
N THR A 444 9.90 0.18 -1.04
CA THR A 444 9.41 -0.86 -1.94
C THR A 444 8.93 -0.28 -3.26
N LEU A 445 9.21 -1.03 -4.34
CA LEU A 445 8.54 -0.88 -5.62
C LEU A 445 7.97 -2.24 -6.04
N GLU A 446 6.93 -2.21 -6.84
CA GLU A 446 6.31 -3.44 -7.30
C GLU A 446 5.80 -3.27 -8.73
N CYS A 447 5.64 -4.41 -9.42
CA CYS A 447 5.21 -4.39 -10.82
C CYS A 447 4.42 -5.64 -11.17
N SER A 448 3.53 -5.54 -12.15
CA SER A 448 2.85 -6.71 -12.71
C SER A 448 3.64 -7.25 -13.90
N VAL A 449 3.85 -8.58 -13.93
CA VAL A 449 4.74 -9.23 -14.88
C VAL A 449 4.10 -10.50 -15.45
N ASN A 450 4.14 -10.69 -16.75
CA ASN A 450 3.76 -11.94 -17.40
C ASN A 450 4.79 -13.05 -17.13
N TRP A 451 4.36 -14.30 -17.05
CA TRP A 451 5.26 -15.45 -16.80
C TRP A 451 6.44 -15.52 -17.76
N SER A 452 6.23 -15.19 -19.03
CA SER A 452 7.29 -15.21 -20.07
C SER A 452 8.41 -14.19 -19.82
N ASN A 453 8.15 -13.12 -19.09
CA ASN A 453 9.11 -12.04 -18.81
C ASN A 453 9.60 -12.03 -17.36
N MET A 454 9.09 -12.92 -16.52
CA MET A 454 9.30 -12.90 -15.06
C MET A 454 10.77 -12.96 -14.66
N ALA A 455 11.53 -13.88 -15.27
CA ALA A 455 12.96 -14.06 -14.97
C ALA A 455 13.79 -12.84 -15.38
N GLN A 456 13.44 -12.22 -16.52
CA GLN A 456 14.14 -11.03 -17.02
C GLN A 456 13.93 -9.83 -16.10
N VAL A 457 12.66 -9.54 -15.77
CA VAL A 457 12.30 -8.41 -14.88
C VAL A 457 12.94 -8.59 -13.50
N HIS A 458 12.85 -9.78 -12.92
CA HIS A 458 13.47 -10.08 -11.62
C HIS A 458 14.98 -9.77 -11.64
N ARG A 459 15.70 -10.25 -12.65
CA ARG A 459 17.14 -10.04 -12.77
C ARG A 459 17.50 -8.57 -12.99
N ASP A 460 16.86 -7.90 -13.93
CA ASP A 460 17.23 -6.57 -14.38
C ASP A 460 16.94 -5.50 -13.30
N VAL A 461 15.78 -5.57 -12.67
CA VAL A 461 15.40 -4.63 -11.60
C VAL A 461 16.30 -4.82 -10.38
N ARG A 462 16.57 -6.06 -9.97
CA ARG A 462 17.48 -6.34 -8.85
C ARG A 462 18.91 -5.87 -9.12
N ALA A 463 19.40 -6.02 -10.35
CA ALA A 463 20.73 -5.51 -10.73
C ALA A 463 20.85 -3.98 -10.53
N VAL A 464 19.79 -3.24 -10.87
CA VAL A 464 19.75 -1.79 -10.63
C VAL A 464 19.67 -1.47 -9.14
N CYS A 465 18.87 -2.21 -8.38
CA CYS A 465 18.80 -2.02 -6.93
C CYS A 465 20.18 -2.26 -6.26
N HIS A 466 20.89 -3.31 -6.64
CA HIS A 466 22.23 -3.64 -6.14
C HIS A 466 23.34 -2.71 -6.64
N ALA A 467 23.06 -1.85 -7.64
CA ALA A 467 24.04 -0.85 -8.07
C ALA A 467 24.35 0.19 -6.98
N LEU A 468 23.45 0.38 -6.02
CA LEU A 468 23.74 1.14 -4.80
C LEU A 468 24.52 0.22 -3.83
N PRO A 469 25.77 0.57 -3.46
CA PRO A 469 26.60 -0.25 -2.57
C PRO A 469 25.94 -0.50 -1.20
N ASN A 470 26.22 -1.65 -0.61
CA ASN A 470 25.72 -2.03 0.71
C ASN A 470 24.17 -1.99 0.80
N THR A 471 23.50 -2.46 -0.26
CA THR A 471 22.05 -2.53 -0.32
C THR A 471 21.61 -3.99 -0.31
N ILE A 472 20.72 -4.35 0.61
CA ILE A 472 20.00 -5.63 0.60
C ILE A 472 18.79 -5.45 -0.31
N VAL A 473 18.58 -6.41 -1.21
CA VAL A 473 17.46 -6.38 -2.16
C VAL A 473 16.69 -7.69 -2.06
N THR A 474 15.57 -7.67 -1.41
CA THR A 474 14.69 -8.84 -1.32
C THR A 474 13.57 -8.75 -2.34
N THR A 475 13.14 -9.89 -2.87
CA THR A 475 12.03 -9.92 -3.82
C THR A 475 11.11 -11.09 -3.54
N HIS A 476 9.82 -10.83 -3.55
CA HIS A 476 8.86 -11.92 -3.55
C HIS A 476 7.83 -11.78 -4.66
N MET A 477 7.35 -12.92 -5.08
CA MET A 477 6.21 -13.06 -5.95
C MET A 477 4.95 -13.26 -5.11
N SER A 478 3.94 -12.45 -5.37
CA SER A 478 2.61 -12.54 -4.73
C SER A 478 1.54 -12.11 -5.71
N HIS A 479 0.26 -12.11 -5.30
CA HIS A 479 -0.83 -11.74 -6.20
C HIS A 479 -0.71 -12.45 -7.56
N CYS A 480 -0.78 -13.79 -7.50
CA CYS A 480 -0.50 -14.63 -8.67
C CYS A 480 -1.76 -14.88 -9.49
N TYR A 481 -1.58 -14.94 -10.82
CA TYR A 481 -2.60 -15.16 -11.82
C TYR A 481 -2.14 -16.23 -12.83
N PRO A 482 -3.06 -16.86 -13.61
CA PRO A 482 -2.65 -17.77 -14.68
C PRO A 482 -1.71 -17.16 -15.72
N GLN A 483 -1.76 -15.83 -15.93
CA GLN A 483 -0.97 -15.11 -16.93
C GLN A 483 0.34 -14.52 -16.40
N GLY A 484 0.45 -14.33 -15.08
CA GLY A 484 1.61 -13.68 -14.46
C GLY A 484 1.45 -13.49 -12.97
N ALA A 485 2.27 -12.63 -12.40
CA ALA A 485 2.22 -12.30 -10.98
C ALA A 485 2.78 -10.91 -10.71
N ASN A 486 2.60 -10.43 -9.49
CA ASN A 486 3.33 -9.29 -8.97
C ASN A 486 4.73 -9.71 -8.52
N LEU A 487 5.75 -8.95 -8.90
CA LEU A 487 7.07 -8.94 -8.28
C LEU A 487 7.16 -7.72 -7.35
N TYR A 488 7.46 -7.97 -6.10
CA TYR A 488 7.57 -6.97 -5.05
C TYR A 488 9.02 -6.84 -4.60
N PHE A 489 9.66 -5.75 -4.97
CA PHE A 489 11.06 -5.45 -4.67
C PHE A 489 11.13 -4.62 -3.39
N ILE A 490 11.94 -5.05 -2.45
CA ILE A 490 12.23 -4.34 -1.20
C ILE A 490 13.72 -4.06 -1.18
N PHE A 491 14.10 -2.81 -1.04
CA PHE A 491 15.48 -2.45 -0.78
C PHE A 491 15.66 -1.94 0.65
N ILE A 492 16.78 -2.30 1.25
CA ILE A 492 17.18 -1.86 2.59
C ILE A 492 18.60 -1.33 2.48
N THR A 493 18.81 -0.07 2.83
CA THR A 493 20.12 0.59 2.67
C THR A 493 20.29 1.73 3.67
N ARG A 494 21.55 2.15 3.89
CA ARG A 494 21.80 3.39 4.65
C ARG A 494 21.53 4.58 3.75
N MET A 495 20.59 5.40 4.13
CA MET A 495 20.22 6.62 3.41
C MET A 495 19.44 7.55 4.35
N ASN A 496 19.76 8.83 4.33
CA ASN A 496 19.10 9.83 5.17
C ASN A 496 18.86 11.16 4.42
N ASP A 497 18.89 11.12 3.10
CA ASP A 497 18.66 12.29 2.25
C ASP A 497 17.50 12.04 1.27
N ALA A 498 16.52 12.94 1.28
CA ALA A 498 15.31 12.79 0.48
C ALA A 498 15.57 12.91 -1.04
N ALA A 499 16.52 13.75 -1.45
CA ALA A 499 16.87 13.90 -2.86
C ALA A 499 17.65 12.67 -3.37
N GLU A 500 18.52 12.10 -2.55
CA GLU A 500 19.20 10.84 -2.85
C GLU A 500 18.21 9.70 -3.00
N PHE A 501 17.26 9.58 -2.07
CA PHE A 501 16.16 8.59 -2.15
C PHE A 501 15.42 8.72 -3.47
N LYS A 502 15.01 9.93 -3.83
CA LYS A 502 14.23 10.21 -5.03
C LYS A 502 15.00 9.83 -6.30
N ARG A 503 16.29 10.14 -6.39
CA ARG A 503 17.15 9.72 -7.51
C ARG A 503 17.25 8.20 -7.61
N TYR A 504 17.50 7.51 -6.50
CA TYR A 504 17.61 6.05 -6.48
C TYR A 504 16.30 5.38 -6.86
N HIS A 505 15.18 5.82 -6.29
CA HIS A 505 13.84 5.32 -6.61
C HIS A 505 13.50 5.51 -8.09
N THR A 506 13.87 6.66 -8.69
CA THR A 506 13.71 6.94 -10.12
C THR A 506 14.45 5.91 -10.99
N THR A 507 15.69 5.54 -10.64
CA THR A 507 16.45 4.54 -11.40
C THR A 507 15.81 3.16 -11.38
N ILE A 508 15.20 2.78 -10.26
CA ILE A 508 14.49 1.49 -10.13
C ILE A 508 13.22 1.50 -10.97
N LEU A 509 12.45 2.58 -10.94
CA LEU A 509 11.23 2.70 -11.73
C LEU A 509 11.51 2.71 -13.24
N ASP A 510 12.60 3.36 -13.66
CA ASP A 510 13.11 3.29 -15.04
C ASP A 510 13.45 1.85 -15.45
N ALA A 511 14.08 1.09 -14.55
CA ALA A 511 14.40 -0.31 -14.82
C ALA A 511 13.13 -1.17 -14.96
N ILE A 512 12.14 -0.97 -14.11
CA ILE A 512 10.84 -1.66 -14.19
C ILE A 512 10.19 -1.38 -15.56
N GLN A 513 10.08 -0.13 -15.97
CA GLN A 513 9.49 0.24 -17.26
C GLN A 513 10.29 -0.33 -18.44
N LYS A 514 11.61 -0.21 -18.43
CA LYS A 514 12.50 -0.71 -19.49
C LYS A 514 12.48 -2.22 -19.62
N SER A 515 12.25 -2.95 -18.53
CA SER A 515 12.15 -4.40 -18.54
C SER A 515 10.83 -4.94 -19.11
N GLY A 516 9.88 -4.05 -19.47
CA GLY A 516 8.58 -4.41 -20.04
C GLY A 516 7.55 -4.90 -19.02
N ALA A 517 7.71 -4.55 -17.75
CA ALA A 517 6.71 -4.77 -16.71
C ALA A 517 5.74 -3.59 -16.61
N ALA A 518 4.55 -3.82 -16.05
CA ALA A 518 3.68 -2.71 -15.65
C ALA A 518 4.30 -1.94 -14.48
N ILE A 519 4.26 -0.62 -14.53
CA ILE A 519 4.94 0.25 -13.55
C ILE A 519 4.33 0.19 -12.14
N SER A 520 3.12 -0.34 -12.01
CA SER A 520 2.48 -0.63 -10.72
C SER A 520 1.45 -1.73 -10.90
N HIS A 521 1.33 -2.62 -9.90
CA HIS A 521 0.29 -3.62 -9.79
C HIS A 521 -0.82 -3.18 -8.83
N HIS A 522 -0.48 -2.54 -7.69
CA HIS A 522 -1.45 -2.22 -6.64
C HIS A 522 -1.12 -0.98 -5.79
N HIS A 523 0.05 -0.35 -5.97
CA HIS A 523 0.39 0.88 -5.23
C HIS A 523 -0.30 2.13 -5.78
N GLY A 524 -0.80 2.07 -7.02
CA GLY A 524 -1.30 3.21 -7.75
C GLY A 524 -0.18 3.98 -8.45
N ILE A 525 -0.50 5.12 -9.01
CA ILE A 525 0.41 5.99 -9.76
C ILE A 525 0.81 7.22 -8.93
N GLY A 526 -0.18 7.87 -8.33
CA GLY A 526 0.02 9.09 -7.55
C GLY A 526 0.74 10.18 -8.32
N LYS A 527 1.46 11.03 -7.59
CA LYS A 527 2.33 12.06 -8.17
C LYS A 527 3.74 11.53 -8.46
N MET A 528 4.11 10.42 -7.82
CA MET A 528 5.46 9.87 -7.93
C MET A 528 5.69 9.12 -9.24
N PHE A 529 4.69 8.39 -9.74
CA PHE A 529 4.79 7.60 -10.98
C PHE A 529 4.14 8.28 -12.19
N ALA A 530 3.38 9.35 -11.98
CA ALA A 530 2.72 10.10 -13.05
C ALA A 530 3.65 10.45 -14.25
N PRO A 531 4.92 10.81 -14.05
CA PRO A 531 5.85 11.09 -15.16
C PRO A 531 6.12 9.92 -16.10
N TRP A 532 5.94 8.68 -15.63
CA TRP A 532 6.17 7.48 -16.45
C TRP A 532 4.90 7.01 -17.16
N LEU A 533 3.72 7.49 -16.74
CA LEU A 533 2.44 6.94 -17.18
C LEU A 533 2.23 7.04 -18.70
N GLU A 534 2.45 8.23 -19.27
CA GLU A 534 2.30 8.43 -20.72
C GLU A 534 3.24 7.54 -21.53
N GLY A 535 4.52 7.47 -21.13
CA GLY A 535 5.51 6.61 -21.78
C GLY A 535 5.24 5.11 -21.59
N TYR A 536 4.48 4.74 -20.57
CA TYR A 536 4.07 3.35 -20.31
C TYR A 536 2.86 2.92 -21.15
N ILE A 537 1.81 3.74 -21.20
CA ILE A 537 0.56 3.37 -21.87
C ILE A 537 0.49 3.81 -23.35
N GLY A 538 1.24 4.82 -23.75
CA GLY A 538 1.23 5.41 -25.09
C GLY A 538 0.49 6.77 -25.14
N GLU A 539 0.86 7.61 -26.09
CA GLU A 539 0.33 8.96 -26.25
C GLU A 539 -1.19 8.98 -26.54
N LYS A 540 -1.66 8.08 -27.40
CA LYS A 540 -3.07 8.00 -27.79
C LYS A 540 -3.95 7.52 -26.64
N GLU A 541 -3.49 6.51 -25.93
CA GLU A 541 -4.14 5.93 -24.77
C GLU A 541 -4.16 6.94 -23.60
N TYR A 542 -3.09 7.69 -23.41
CA TYR A 542 -3.03 8.80 -22.44
C TYR A 542 -4.00 9.92 -22.82
N GLY A 543 -4.23 10.14 -24.12
CA GLY A 543 -5.26 11.05 -24.64
C GLY A 543 -6.67 10.71 -24.17
N VAL A 544 -6.99 9.42 -23.97
CA VAL A 544 -8.29 9.00 -23.40
C VAL A 544 -8.42 9.49 -21.95
N PHE A 545 -7.38 9.36 -21.15
CA PHE A 545 -7.40 9.87 -19.77
C PHE A 545 -7.55 11.38 -19.71
N ARG A 546 -6.95 12.09 -20.68
CA ARG A 546 -7.11 13.54 -20.83
C ARG A 546 -8.57 13.92 -21.06
N VAL A 547 -9.24 13.27 -22.01
CA VAL A 547 -10.66 13.50 -22.30
C VAL A 547 -11.53 13.21 -21.07
N LEU A 548 -11.24 12.12 -20.34
CA LEU A 548 -11.97 11.80 -19.11
C LEU A 548 -11.75 12.86 -18.02
N LYS A 549 -10.52 13.34 -17.85
CA LYS A 549 -10.23 14.42 -16.90
C LYS A 549 -10.96 15.71 -17.29
N ASP A 550 -10.90 16.12 -18.57
CA ASP A 550 -11.58 17.31 -19.08
C ASP A 550 -13.11 17.23 -18.89
N TYR A 551 -13.67 16.02 -19.02
CA TYR A 551 -15.10 15.80 -18.83
C TYR A 551 -15.52 15.89 -17.37
N PHE A 552 -14.83 15.18 -16.46
CA PHE A 552 -15.23 15.09 -15.05
C PHE A 552 -14.81 16.31 -14.23
N ASP A 553 -13.70 16.96 -14.58
CA ASP A 553 -13.13 18.09 -13.84
C ASP A 553 -12.56 19.15 -14.80
N PRO A 554 -13.44 19.91 -15.47
CA PRO A 554 -13.05 20.85 -16.53
C PRO A 554 -12.19 22.02 -16.03
N ASP A 555 -12.23 22.35 -14.75
CA ASP A 555 -11.42 23.43 -14.13
C ASP A 555 -10.16 22.91 -13.43
N TYR A 556 -9.87 21.61 -13.49
CA TYR A 556 -8.68 20.97 -12.91
C TYR A 556 -8.52 21.23 -11.41
N THR A 557 -9.60 21.18 -10.66
CA THR A 557 -9.62 21.40 -9.22
C THR A 557 -9.37 20.13 -8.41
N MET A 558 -9.66 18.96 -8.99
CA MET A 558 -9.60 17.68 -8.29
C MET A 558 -8.20 17.07 -8.32
N ASN A 559 -7.58 16.91 -7.14
CA ASN A 559 -6.27 16.30 -6.91
C ASN A 559 -5.19 16.76 -7.92
N PRO A 560 -4.91 18.07 -8.05
CA PRO A 560 -3.92 18.57 -8.99
C PRO A 560 -2.59 17.82 -8.95
N GLY A 561 -2.06 17.45 -10.11
CA GLY A 561 -0.84 16.68 -10.27
C GLY A 561 -0.94 15.21 -9.92
N GLY A 562 -2.14 14.73 -9.54
CA GLY A 562 -2.40 13.31 -9.32
C GLY A 562 -2.23 12.48 -10.59
N THR A 563 -2.47 11.21 -10.50
CA THR A 563 -2.29 10.13 -11.50
C THR A 563 -2.00 10.53 -12.95
N ILE A 564 -2.78 11.46 -13.52
CA ILE A 564 -2.63 11.92 -14.89
C ILE A 564 -1.58 13.03 -15.01
N GLY A 565 -1.49 13.95 -14.03
CA GLY A 565 -0.54 15.05 -13.97
C GLY A 565 -0.68 16.10 -15.07
N LEU A 566 -1.82 16.17 -15.76
CA LEU A 566 -2.06 17.06 -16.91
C LEU A 566 -2.11 18.54 -16.55
N ASP A 567 -2.53 18.84 -15.35
CA ASP A 567 -2.72 20.17 -14.79
C ASP A 567 -1.43 20.80 -14.24
N LEU A 568 -0.30 20.11 -14.38
CA LEU A 568 1.01 20.61 -13.99
C LEU A 568 1.81 21.08 -15.20
N THR A 569 2.49 22.20 -15.03
CA THR A 569 3.48 22.67 -16.01
C THR A 569 4.69 21.71 -16.06
N PRO A 570 5.47 21.73 -17.15
CA PRO A 570 6.72 20.96 -17.22
C PRO A 570 7.69 21.27 -16.07
N GLU A 571 7.69 22.49 -15.55
CA GLU A 571 8.52 22.89 -14.42
C GLU A 571 8.03 22.27 -13.11
N GLU A 572 6.72 22.35 -12.81
CA GLU A 572 6.11 21.70 -11.65
C GLU A 572 6.34 20.19 -11.66
N LYS A 573 6.22 19.55 -12.83
CA LYS A 573 6.48 18.11 -12.99
C LYS A 573 7.95 17.77 -12.72
N ARG A 574 8.92 18.55 -13.23
CA ARG A 574 10.34 18.36 -12.94
C ARG A 574 10.65 18.51 -11.45
N HIS A 575 10.06 19.49 -10.81
CA HIS A 575 10.19 19.70 -9.37
C HIS A 575 9.66 18.49 -8.56
N LEU A 576 8.56 17.86 -9.00
CA LEU A 576 8.06 16.66 -8.35
C LEU A 576 9.02 15.47 -8.43
N ASN A 577 9.73 15.30 -9.53
CA ASN A 577 10.48 14.07 -9.81
C ASN A 577 11.95 14.24 -10.19
N GLU A 578 12.43 15.46 -10.42
CA GLU A 578 13.81 15.75 -10.87
C GLU A 578 14.21 15.01 -12.16
N ARG A 579 13.26 14.62 -12.98
CA ARG A 579 13.51 13.94 -14.22
C ARG A 579 13.91 14.92 -15.30
N LYS A 580 15.10 14.74 -15.93
CA LYS A 580 15.66 15.70 -16.91
C LYS A 580 14.95 15.70 -18.26
N ASP A 581 14.37 14.57 -18.64
CA ASP A 581 13.69 14.35 -19.92
C ASP A 581 12.16 14.48 -19.83
N TYR A 582 11.67 15.12 -18.80
CA TYR A 582 10.24 15.33 -18.61
C TYR A 582 9.70 16.30 -19.67
N ARG A 583 8.75 15.86 -20.48
CA ARG A 583 8.13 16.64 -21.56
C ARG A 583 6.70 17.06 -21.19
#